data_65f0bec56a40a425e50b4780764725d9
#
_entry.id   65f0bec56a40a425e50b4780764725d9
#
_cell.length_a   1.000
_cell.length_b   1.000
_cell.length_c   1.000
_cell.angle_alpha   90.00
_cell.angle_beta   90.00
_cell.angle_gamma   90.00
#
_symmetry.space_group_name_H-M   'P 1'
#
loop_
_entity.id
_entity.type
_entity.pdbx_description
1 polymer ?
#
loop_
_entity_poly.entity_id
_entity_poly.type
_entity_poly.pdbx_seq_one_letter_code
_entity_poly.pdbx_strand_id
1 'polypeptide(L)'
;MEEILVYFSLKYQGDFMKILEALQKKEIVTKEERKKALESVECCYTTIISEDYPYALQDIKCPPFVLFYKGNLELLNNDLVNIVGTKKNDEYGKKITQLVVKTLVENDVTLIEENNQGIEKVVVDTVQENNKEAVVVLNDGIGCETNQTLIDSIQQNGLVISEYPGKKRKTKKAVCLAGD
;
A
#
# COMPACT_ATOMS: atom_id res chain seq x y z
N MET A 1 -14.07 8.06 15.56
CA MET A 1 -14.57 7.64 14.21
C MET A 1 -13.57 6.73 13.55
N GLU A 2 -12.29 7.03 13.57
CA GLU A 2 -11.21 6.22 12.98
C GLU A 2 -11.22 4.74 13.41
N GLU A 3 -11.37 4.47 14.71
CA GLU A 3 -11.47 3.09 15.24
C GLU A 3 -12.58 2.25 14.56
N ILE A 4 -13.68 2.90 14.18
CA ILE A 4 -14.79 2.24 13.47
C ILE A 4 -14.39 1.91 12.05
N LEU A 5 -13.65 2.80 11.37
CA LEU A 5 -13.13 2.55 10.03
C LEU A 5 -12.12 1.39 10.03
N VAL A 6 -11.23 1.36 11.02
CA VAL A 6 -10.28 0.25 11.20
C VAL A 6 -11.02 -1.06 11.43
N TYR A 7 -12.02 -1.08 12.33
CA TYR A 7 -12.83 -2.27 12.58
C TYR A 7 -13.51 -2.77 11.30
N PHE A 8 -14.15 -1.89 10.54
CA PHE A 8 -14.82 -2.30 9.30
C PHE A 8 -13.83 -2.70 8.21
N SER A 9 -12.68 -2.06 8.13
CA SER A 9 -11.62 -2.46 7.20
C SER A 9 -11.14 -3.88 7.47
N LEU A 10 -10.95 -4.24 8.74
CA LEU A 10 -10.63 -5.62 9.14
C LEU A 10 -11.77 -6.60 8.86
N LYS A 11 -12.99 -6.25 9.25
CA LYS A 11 -14.18 -7.10 9.11
C LYS A 11 -14.50 -7.39 7.65
N TYR A 12 -14.45 -6.39 6.80
CA TYR A 12 -14.80 -6.47 5.38
C TYR A 12 -13.59 -6.57 4.46
N GLN A 13 -12.39 -6.73 5.03
CA GLN A 13 -11.14 -6.91 4.29
C GLN A 13 -10.90 -5.82 3.22
N GLY A 14 -11.10 -4.54 3.59
CA GLY A 14 -10.91 -3.40 2.71
C GLY A 14 -11.94 -3.26 1.57
N ASP A 15 -13.00 -4.08 1.56
CA ASP A 15 -14.07 -3.98 0.55
C ASP A 15 -14.83 -2.66 0.70
N PHE A 16 -14.55 -1.71 -0.19
CA PHE A 16 -15.11 -0.36 -0.14
C PHE A 16 -16.64 -0.35 -0.05
N MET A 17 -17.32 -1.15 -0.89
CA MET A 17 -18.78 -1.14 -0.95
C MET A 17 -19.40 -1.69 0.33
N LYS A 18 -18.82 -2.73 0.92
CA LYS A 18 -19.33 -3.30 2.18
C LYS A 18 -19.10 -2.37 3.37
N ILE A 19 -17.95 -1.70 3.40
CA ILE A 19 -17.66 -0.71 4.44
C ILE A 19 -18.64 0.47 4.32
N LEU A 20 -18.83 0.99 3.11
CA LEU A 20 -19.78 2.07 2.85
C LEU A 20 -21.20 1.69 3.27
N GLU A 21 -21.66 0.49 2.93
CA GLU A 21 -22.97 -0.03 3.30
C GLU A 21 -23.13 -0.14 4.82
N ALA A 22 -22.11 -0.65 5.52
CA ALA A 22 -22.12 -0.75 6.98
C ALA A 22 -22.20 0.63 7.65
N LEU A 23 -21.47 1.62 7.12
CA LEU A 23 -21.54 3.01 7.61
C LEU A 23 -22.91 3.64 7.36
N GLN A 24 -23.49 3.47 6.18
CA GLN A 24 -24.81 3.97 5.82
C GLN A 24 -25.92 3.37 6.68
N LYS A 25 -25.83 2.06 6.94
CA LYS A 25 -26.79 1.35 7.83
C LYS A 25 -26.55 1.64 9.32
N LYS A 26 -25.53 2.42 9.66
CA LYS A 26 -25.12 2.70 11.05
C LYS A 26 -24.94 1.40 11.85
N GLU A 27 -24.23 0.45 11.26
CA GLU A 27 -23.99 -0.83 11.91
C GLU A 27 -23.38 -0.63 13.29
N ILE A 28 -23.99 -1.27 14.29
CA ILE A 28 -23.59 -1.12 15.69
C ILE A 28 -22.30 -1.92 15.92
N VAL A 29 -21.29 -1.25 16.46
CA VAL A 29 -20.02 -1.84 16.86
C VAL A 29 -19.76 -1.53 18.33
N THR A 30 -19.57 -2.56 19.14
CA THR A 30 -19.31 -2.41 20.58
C THR A 30 -17.92 -1.82 20.84
N LYS A 31 -17.70 -1.31 22.03
CA LYS A 31 -16.37 -0.82 22.43
C LYS A 31 -15.32 -1.94 22.47
N GLU A 32 -15.74 -3.13 22.91
CA GLU A 32 -14.90 -4.31 23.00
C GLU A 32 -14.43 -4.79 21.62
N GLU A 33 -15.35 -4.80 20.64
CA GLU A 33 -15.02 -5.17 19.25
C GLU A 33 -14.01 -4.22 18.64
N ARG A 34 -14.20 -2.90 18.82
CA ARG A 34 -13.26 -1.89 18.33
C ARG A 34 -11.89 -2.04 18.97
N LYS A 35 -11.83 -2.19 20.29
CA LYS A 35 -10.59 -2.38 21.04
C LYS A 35 -9.84 -3.61 20.55
N LYS A 36 -10.52 -4.74 20.43
CA LYS A 36 -9.94 -5.99 19.92
C LYS A 36 -9.43 -5.86 18.49
N ALA A 37 -10.14 -5.12 17.64
CA ALA A 37 -9.71 -4.85 16.29
C ALA A 37 -8.41 -4.04 16.26
N LEU A 38 -8.32 -2.95 17.02
CA LEU A 38 -7.12 -2.13 17.12
C LEU A 38 -5.93 -2.91 17.68
N GLU A 39 -6.12 -3.71 18.72
CA GLU A 39 -5.07 -4.56 19.32
C GLU A 39 -4.52 -5.61 18.34
N SER A 40 -5.27 -5.95 17.29
CA SER A 40 -4.83 -6.90 16.25
C SER A 40 -4.00 -6.26 15.13
N VAL A 41 -3.87 -4.94 15.11
CA VAL A 41 -3.12 -4.20 14.09
C VAL A 41 -1.72 -3.90 14.61
N GLU A 42 -0.71 -4.52 13.99
CA GLU A 42 0.71 -4.42 14.38
C GLU A 42 1.51 -3.46 13.48
N CYS A 43 0.83 -2.52 12.81
CA CYS A 43 1.45 -1.53 11.94
C CYS A 43 0.79 -0.16 12.13
N CYS A 44 1.40 0.88 11.57
CA CYS A 44 0.78 2.19 11.50
C CYS A 44 -0.40 2.16 10.52
N TYR A 45 -1.33 3.09 10.69
CA TYR A 45 -2.42 3.31 9.74
C TYR A 45 -2.81 4.78 9.71
N THR A 46 -3.36 5.20 8.58
CA THR A 46 -4.12 6.44 8.42
C THR A 46 -5.49 6.13 7.85
N THR A 47 -6.45 7.01 8.06
CA THR A 47 -7.84 6.82 7.62
C THR A 47 -8.26 7.98 6.72
N ILE A 48 -9.27 7.75 5.87
CA ILE A 48 -9.79 8.77 4.95
C ILE A 48 -10.21 10.09 5.62
N ILE A 49 -10.38 10.08 6.94
CA ILE A 49 -10.75 11.27 7.75
C ILE A 49 -9.58 11.83 8.56
N SER A 50 -8.39 11.23 8.45
CA SER A 50 -7.19 11.69 9.15
C SER A 50 -6.50 12.79 8.35
N GLU A 51 -5.83 13.72 9.03
CA GLU A 51 -5.12 14.85 8.39
C GLU A 51 -3.93 14.39 7.54
N ASP A 52 -3.31 13.28 7.92
CA ASP A 52 -2.17 12.66 7.24
C ASP A 52 -2.57 11.70 6.11
N TYR A 53 -3.87 11.59 5.79
CA TYR A 53 -4.32 10.74 4.69
C TYR A 53 -3.87 11.32 3.33
N PRO A 54 -3.24 10.52 2.45
CA PRO A 54 -2.69 11.00 1.20
C PRO A 54 -3.74 11.69 0.32
N TYR A 55 -3.50 12.95 -0.03
CA TYR A 55 -4.43 13.75 -0.82
C TYR A 55 -4.77 13.10 -2.17
N ALA A 56 -3.75 12.54 -2.85
CA ALA A 56 -3.93 11.87 -4.14
C ALA A 56 -4.91 10.67 -4.08
N LEU A 57 -5.10 10.05 -2.90
CA LEU A 57 -6.06 8.96 -2.73
C LEU A 57 -7.49 9.44 -2.44
N GLN A 58 -7.69 10.71 -2.06
CA GLN A 58 -9.02 11.24 -1.75
C GLN A 58 -9.89 11.38 -3.01
N ASP A 59 -9.25 11.67 -4.15
CA ASP A 59 -9.94 11.98 -5.40
C ASP A 59 -10.25 10.73 -6.26
N ILE A 60 -9.81 9.55 -5.85
CA ILE A 60 -10.13 8.33 -6.60
C ILE A 60 -11.56 7.86 -6.31
N LYS A 61 -12.16 7.14 -7.25
CA LYS A 61 -13.56 6.69 -7.18
C LYS A 61 -13.90 5.86 -5.93
N CYS A 62 -12.97 5.05 -5.45
CA CYS A 62 -13.14 4.18 -4.28
C CYS A 62 -11.89 4.28 -3.39
N PRO A 63 -11.72 5.39 -2.66
CA PRO A 63 -10.56 5.57 -1.80
C PRO A 63 -10.57 4.53 -0.66
N PRO A 64 -9.45 3.91 -0.30
CA PRO A 64 -9.40 3.02 0.84
C PRO A 64 -9.77 3.77 2.12
N PHE A 65 -10.72 3.24 2.90
CA PHE A 65 -11.12 3.86 4.17
C PHE A 65 -9.98 3.88 5.20
N VAL A 66 -9.07 2.92 5.10
CA VAL A 66 -7.87 2.81 5.94
C VAL A 66 -6.70 2.40 5.06
N LEU A 67 -5.59 3.09 5.19
CA LEU A 67 -4.31 2.74 4.59
C LEU A 67 -3.38 2.29 5.71
N PHE A 68 -2.94 1.05 5.67
CA PHE A 68 -1.97 0.49 6.61
C PHE A 68 -0.56 0.68 6.05
N TYR A 69 0.41 1.04 6.92
CA TYR A 69 1.75 1.33 6.44
C TYR A 69 2.85 1.02 7.45
N LYS A 70 4.08 0.90 6.94
CA LYS A 70 5.34 0.89 7.70
C LYS A 70 6.36 1.75 6.97
N GLY A 71 7.07 2.61 7.68
CA GLY A 71 8.03 3.56 7.11
C GLY A 71 7.50 4.99 7.06
N ASN A 72 8.04 5.79 6.15
CA ASN A 72 7.78 7.23 6.07
C ASN A 72 6.58 7.55 5.15
N LEU A 73 5.42 7.86 5.74
CA LEU A 73 4.19 8.18 5.01
C LEU A 73 4.32 9.45 4.13
N GLU A 74 5.18 10.39 4.52
CA GLU A 74 5.40 11.65 3.78
C GLU A 74 5.88 11.43 2.33
N LEU A 75 6.47 10.27 2.04
CA LEU A 75 6.88 9.92 0.68
C LEU A 75 5.74 9.93 -0.33
N LEU A 76 4.49 9.77 0.12
CA LEU A 76 3.31 9.85 -0.75
C LEU A 76 2.98 11.29 -1.21
N ASN A 77 3.64 12.30 -0.64
CA ASN A 77 3.51 13.68 -1.05
C ASN A 77 4.53 14.09 -2.12
N ASN A 78 5.49 13.22 -2.45
CA ASN A 78 6.49 13.44 -3.50
C ASN A 78 5.90 13.19 -4.89
N ASP A 79 6.66 13.58 -5.93
CA ASP A 79 6.39 13.17 -7.31
C ASP A 79 6.64 11.66 -7.42
N LEU A 80 5.57 10.89 -7.57
CA LEU A 80 5.62 9.45 -7.64
C LEU A 80 5.60 8.95 -9.08
N VAL A 81 6.53 8.06 -9.43
CA VAL A 81 6.60 7.41 -10.75
C VAL A 81 6.56 5.90 -10.58
N ASN A 82 5.70 5.24 -11.35
CA ASN A 82 5.65 3.78 -11.45
C ASN A 82 6.25 3.31 -12.78
N ILE A 83 7.10 2.28 -12.74
CA ILE A 83 7.71 1.67 -13.92
C ILE A 83 7.17 0.26 -14.10
N VAL A 84 6.27 0.10 -15.05
CA VAL A 84 5.66 -1.21 -15.33
C VAL A 84 6.35 -1.94 -16.47
N GLY A 85 6.41 -3.26 -16.36
CA GLY A 85 7.01 -4.07 -17.39
C GLY A 85 6.64 -5.56 -17.33
N THR A 86 7.38 -6.38 -18.03
CA THR A 86 7.11 -7.81 -18.11
C THR A 86 7.57 -8.55 -16.85
N LYS A 87 6.82 -9.57 -16.45
CA LYS A 87 7.20 -10.48 -15.35
C LYS A 87 8.45 -11.31 -15.69
N LYS A 88 8.67 -11.56 -16.98
CA LYS A 88 9.86 -12.24 -17.50
C LYS A 88 10.68 -11.22 -18.28
N ASN A 89 11.62 -10.59 -17.61
CA ASN A 89 12.57 -9.66 -18.21
C ASN A 89 13.84 -10.38 -18.67
N ASP A 90 14.40 -9.91 -19.77
CA ASP A 90 15.73 -10.30 -20.24
C ASP A 90 16.82 -9.37 -19.66
N GLU A 91 18.07 -9.68 -19.93
CA GLU A 91 19.21 -8.90 -19.46
C GLU A 91 19.22 -7.46 -20.02
N TYR A 92 18.67 -7.25 -21.22
CA TYR A 92 18.56 -5.93 -21.81
C TYR A 92 17.53 -5.10 -21.05
N GLY A 93 16.33 -5.64 -20.87
CA GLY A 93 15.26 -4.97 -20.10
C GLY A 93 15.71 -4.62 -18.67
N LYS A 94 16.42 -5.54 -18.00
CA LYS A 94 16.98 -5.29 -16.68
C LYS A 94 17.96 -4.11 -16.69
N LYS A 95 18.93 -4.08 -17.61
CA LYS A 95 19.92 -3.01 -17.69
C LYS A 95 19.31 -1.65 -17.99
N ILE A 96 18.33 -1.59 -18.91
CA ILE A 96 17.63 -0.34 -19.23
C ILE A 96 16.84 0.15 -18.03
N THR A 97 16.10 -0.74 -17.34
CA THR A 97 15.37 -0.39 -16.11
C THR A 97 16.32 0.17 -15.06
N GLN A 98 17.46 -0.47 -14.81
CA GLN A 98 18.44 0.01 -13.84
C GLN A 98 18.98 1.40 -14.20
N LEU A 99 19.22 1.66 -15.47
CA LEU A 99 19.68 2.99 -15.94
C LEU A 99 18.61 4.06 -15.70
N VAL A 100 17.37 3.78 -16.09
CA VAL A 100 16.23 4.70 -15.91
C VAL A 100 16.01 4.99 -14.43
N VAL A 101 15.97 3.94 -13.58
CA VAL A 101 15.80 4.08 -12.12
C VAL A 101 16.87 4.97 -11.53
N LYS A 102 18.15 4.72 -11.84
CA LYS A 102 19.26 5.55 -11.34
C LYS A 102 19.08 7.03 -11.72
N THR A 103 18.75 7.29 -12.98
CA THR A 103 18.51 8.66 -13.46
C THR A 103 17.36 9.32 -12.69
N LEU A 104 16.25 8.61 -12.45
CA LEU A 104 15.10 9.16 -11.73
C LEU A 104 15.42 9.48 -10.28
N VAL A 105 16.05 8.54 -9.56
CA VAL A 105 16.36 8.73 -8.13
C VAL A 105 17.48 9.77 -7.89
N GLU A 106 18.35 10.00 -8.88
CA GLU A 106 19.34 11.09 -8.86
C GLU A 106 18.70 12.47 -9.05
N ASN A 107 17.50 12.52 -9.62
CA ASN A 107 16.70 13.74 -9.79
C ASN A 107 15.55 13.84 -8.78
N ASP A 108 15.68 13.21 -7.61
CA ASP A 108 14.75 13.26 -6.47
C ASP A 108 13.32 12.79 -6.78
N VAL A 109 13.17 11.93 -7.80
CA VAL A 109 11.89 11.28 -8.11
C VAL A 109 11.74 10.04 -7.22
N THR A 110 10.62 9.94 -6.53
CA THR A 110 10.29 8.77 -5.72
C THR A 110 9.59 7.70 -6.57
N LEU A 111 10.08 6.47 -6.50
CA LEU A 111 9.48 5.36 -7.23
C LEU A 111 8.44 4.65 -6.36
N ILE A 112 7.28 4.34 -6.96
CA ILE A 112 6.20 3.57 -6.35
C ILE A 112 5.94 2.31 -7.15
N GLU A 113 6.06 1.13 -6.50
CA GLU A 113 5.96 -0.15 -7.19
C GLU A 113 5.05 -1.13 -6.43
N GLU A 114 4.39 -2.02 -7.17
CA GLU A 114 3.77 -3.19 -6.55
C GLU A 114 4.84 -4.24 -6.19
N ASN A 115 4.58 -5.04 -5.15
CA ASN A 115 5.43 -6.18 -4.81
C ASN A 115 5.23 -7.33 -5.81
N ASN A 116 5.61 -7.10 -7.06
CA ASN A 116 5.55 -8.07 -8.15
C ASN A 116 6.94 -8.59 -8.51
N GLN A 117 6.96 -9.65 -9.34
CA GLN A 117 8.19 -10.13 -9.98
C GLN A 117 8.37 -9.43 -11.34
N GLY A 118 9.60 -9.46 -11.85
CA GLY A 118 9.90 -8.89 -13.16
C GLY A 118 10.53 -7.52 -13.07
N ILE A 119 10.09 -6.61 -13.91
CA ILE A 119 10.62 -5.23 -13.98
C ILE A 119 10.41 -4.50 -12.66
N GLU A 120 9.23 -4.60 -12.06
CA GLU A 120 8.90 -3.95 -10.78
C GLU A 120 9.89 -4.36 -9.68
N LYS A 121 10.26 -5.65 -9.61
CA LYS A 121 11.30 -6.11 -8.68
C LYS A 121 12.67 -5.49 -8.99
N VAL A 122 13.05 -5.39 -10.26
CA VAL A 122 14.32 -4.74 -10.66
C VAL A 122 14.34 -3.29 -10.23
N VAL A 123 13.21 -2.58 -10.31
CA VAL A 123 13.08 -1.20 -9.84
C VAL A 123 13.36 -1.12 -8.34
N VAL A 124 12.63 -1.88 -7.52
CA VAL A 124 12.79 -1.88 -6.06
C VAL A 124 14.21 -2.24 -5.66
N ASP A 125 14.76 -3.33 -6.21
CA ASP A 125 16.14 -3.77 -5.92
C ASP A 125 17.15 -2.66 -6.28
N THR A 126 16.97 -1.99 -7.42
CA THR A 126 17.89 -0.92 -7.87
C THR A 126 17.81 0.33 -6.96
N VAL A 127 16.62 0.71 -6.51
CA VAL A 127 16.46 1.83 -5.56
C VAL A 127 17.18 1.51 -4.26
N GLN A 128 17.02 0.30 -3.73
CA GLN A 128 17.67 -0.15 -2.50
C GLN A 128 19.21 -0.21 -2.64
N GLU A 129 19.72 -0.75 -3.76
CA GLU A 129 21.17 -0.79 -4.07
C GLU A 129 21.81 0.61 -4.09
N ASN A 130 21.02 1.65 -4.40
CA ASN A 130 21.47 3.05 -4.41
C ASN A 130 21.17 3.80 -3.10
N ASN A 131 20.70 3.09 -2.04
CA ASN A 131 20.32 3.67 -0.74
C ASN A 131 19.32 4.82 -0.86
N LYS A 132 18.36 4.71 -1.79
CA LYS A 132 17.29 5.69 -2.03
C LYS A 132 15.95 5.16 -1.50
N GLU A 133 14.98 6.06 -1.42
CA GLU A 133 13.65 5.79 -0.90
C GLU A 133 12.72 5.28 -2.00
N ALA A 134 11.91 4.28 -1.67
CA ALA A 134 10.85 3.78 -2.54
C ALA A 134 9.55 3.58 -1.76
N VAL A 135 8.44 3.66 -2.46
CA VAL A 135 7.12 3.25 -1.97
C VAL A 135 6.78 1.90 -2.56
N VAL A 136 6.42 0.93 -1.71
CA VAL A 136 5.99 -0.39 -2.16
C VAL A 136 4.56 -0.67 -1.73
N VAL A 137 3.73 -1.01 -2.69
CA VAL A 137 2.32 -1.38 -2.50
C VAL A 137 2.20 -2.89 -2.38
N LEU A 138 1.65 -3.37 -1.27
CA LEU A 138 1.44 -4.79 -1.02
C LEU A 138 0.01 -5.20 -1.34
N ASN A 139 -0.14 -6.21 -2.19
CA ASN A 139 -1.43 -6.80 -2.50
C ASN A 139 -1.96 -7.74 -1.40
N ASP A 140 -1.08 -8.26 -0.53
CA ASP A 140 -1.39 -9.30 0.45
C ASP A 140 -1.52 -8.77 1.90
N GLY A 141 -1.24 -7.53 2.14
CA GLY A 141 -1.26 -6.94 3.48
C GLY A 141 0.08 -6.99 4.20
N ILE A 142 0.25 -6.04 5.12
CA ILE A 142 1.52 -5.79 5.81
C ILE A 142 1.89 -6.93 6.79
N GLY A 143 0.91 -7.55 7.44
CA GLY A 143 1.13 -8.66 8.38
C GLY A 143 1.37 -10.02 7.70
N CYS A 144 1.57 -10.07 6.38
CA CYS A 144 1.85 -11.32 5.70
C CYS A 144 3.33 -11.70 5.85
N GLU A 145 3.59 -12.89 6.42
CA GLU A 145 4.97 -13.39 6.65
C GLU A 145 5.83 -13.42 5.39
N THR A 146 5.21 -13.65 4.22
CA THR A 146 5.90 -13.68 2.92
C THR A 146 6.50 -12.33 2.52
N ASN A 147 6.03 -11.25 3.12
CA ASN A 147 6.48 -9.89 2.83
C ASN A 147 7.47 -9.35 3.87
N GLN A 148 7.73 -10.09 4.97
CA GLN A 148 8.50 -9.56 6.11
C GLN A 148 9.90 -9.12 5.70
N THR A 149 10.63 -9.93 4.94
CA THR A 149 11.98 -9.58 4.48
C THR A 149 11.99 -8.30 3.64
N LEU A 150 11.00 -8.12 2.76
CA LEU A 150 10.86 -6.92 1.94
C LEU A 150 10.53 -5.71 2.82
N ILE A 151 9.58 -5.87 3.74
CA ILE A 151 9.18 -4.82 4.69
C ILE A 151 10.39 -4.36 5.50
N ASP A 152 11.16 -5.30 6.06
CA ASP A 152 12.33 -4.99 6.89
C ASP A 152 13.43 -4.27 6.10
N SER A 153 13.55 -4.56 4.80
CA SER A 153 14.52 -3.89 3.93
C SER A 153 14.10 -2.47 3.51
N ILE A 154 12.80 -2.21 3.38
CA ILE A 154 12.29 -0.93 2.87
C ILE A 154 11.93 0.05 3.99
N GLN A 155 11.37 -0.43 5.11
CA GLN A 155 10.82 0.44 6.16
C GLN A 155 11.83 1.40 6.80
N GLN A 156 13.14 1.14 6.69
CA GLN A 156 14.18 2.01 7.26
C GLN A 156 14.36 3.30 6.46
N ASN A 157 14.26 3.20 5.12
CA ASN A 157 14.51 4.31 4.20
C ASN A 157 13.41 4.49 3.15
N GLY A 158 12.21 3.95 3.40
CA GLY A 158 11.13 4.00 2.40
C GLY A 158 9.76 3.84 3.06
N LEU A 159 8.79 3.43 2.26
CA LEU A 159 7.42 3.24 2.68
C LEU A 159 6.84 1.96 2.10
N VAL A 160 6.19 1.18 2.95
CA VAL A 160 5.36 0.04 2.53
C VAL A 160 3.92 0.33 2.89
N ILE A 161 3.01 0.22 1.92
CA ILE A 161 1.58 0.48 2.11
C ILE A 161 0.73 -0.72 1.70
N SER A 162 -0.43 -0.85 2.31
CA SER A 162 -1.47 -1.82 1.95
C SER A 162 -2.85 -1.37 2.41
N GLU A 163 -3.88 -1.80 1.70
CA GLU A 163 -5.27 -1.70 2.18
C GLU A 163 -5.61 -2.74 3.26
N TYR A 164 -4.69 -3.66 3.58
CA TYR A 164 -4.91 -4.79 4.50
C TYR A 164 -3.81 -4.84 5.57
N PRO A 165 -4.18 -4.96 6.87
CA PRO A 165 -3.19 -5.07 7.96
C PRO A 165 -2.60 -6.47 8.09
N GLY A 166 -3.34 -7.50 7.68
CA GLY A 166 -2.97 -8.90 7.83
C GLY A 166 -3.04 -9.67 6.51
N LYS A 167 -2.91 -10.99 6.63
CA LYS A 167 -2.98 -11.89 5.48
C LYS A 167 -4.35 -11.79 4.80
N LYS A 168 -4.41 -11.28 3.59
CA LYS A 168 -5.63 -11.25 2.79
C LYS A 168 -6.11 -12.68 2.53
N ARG A 169 -7.33 -13.01 2.90
CA ARG A 169 -7.99 -14.22 2.38
C ARG A 169 -8.21 -14.01 0.87
N LYS A 170 -7.84 -14.99 0.03
CA LYS A 170 -8.08 -14.96 -1.42
C LYS A 170 -9.60 -14.86 -1.68
N THR A 171 -10.13 -13.66 -1.64
CA THR A 171 -11.46 -13.34 -2.17
C THR A 171 -11.26 -12.85 -3.59
N LYS A 172 -12.14 -13.28 -4.52
CA LYS A 172 -12.15 -12.74 -5.89
C LYS A 172 -12.16 -11.21 -5.79
N LYS A 173 -11.21 -10.55 -6.47
CA LYS A 173 -11.13 -9.09 -6.56
C LYS A 173 -12.53 -8.51 -6.77
N ALA A 174 -12.98 -7.70 -5.81
CA ALA A 174 -13.91 -6.65 -6.15
C ALA A 174 -13.08 -5.61 -6.91
N VAL A 175 -13.02 -5.77 -8.22
CA VAL A 175 -12.44 -4.76 -9.10
C VAL A 175 -13.40 -3.59 -9.02
N CYS A 176 -13.03 -2.53 -8.33
CA CYS A 176 -13.57 -1.21 -8.65
C CYS A 176 -13.08 -0.93 -10.06
N LEU A 177 -13.87 -1.31 -11.05
CA LEU A 177 -13.60 -1.00 -12.44
C LEU A 177 -13.51 0.52 -12.51
N ALA A 178 -12.32 1.02 -12.83
CA ALA A 178 -12.18 2.34 -13.40
C ALA A 178 -13.11 2.33 -14.63
N GLY A 179 -14.28 2.89 -14.45
CA GLY A 179 -15.20 3.13 -15.55
C GLY A 179 -14.64 4.27 -16.37
N ASP A 180 -14.76 4.09 -17.66
CA ASP A 180 -14.48 4.98 -18.79
C ASP A 180 -14.71 6.46 -18.51
#